data_d285a46361d53e4e5bf89dc7ea08a0e8
#
_entry.id   d285a46361d53e4e5bf89dc7ea08a0e8
#
_cell.length_a   1.000
_cell.length_b   1.000
_cell.length_c   1.000
_cell.angle_alpha   90.00
_cell.angle_beta   90.00
_cell.angle_gamma   90.00
#
_symmetry.space_group_name_H-M   'P 1'
#
loop_
_entity.id
_entity.type
_entity.pdbx_description
1 polymer ?
#
loop_
_entity_poly.entity_id
_entity_poly.type
_entity_poly.pdbx_seq_one_letter_code
_entity_poly.pdbx_strand_id
1 'polypeptide(L)'
;MKKAISILLAVATLLSLCACSRNKRSAMTIKPSEFSKETQEVLDLFDDEIQFFDISLDETVKSYTISVWVYRDGTWNEDGKTYGKSDLLGNRIAIRLTETGCDIYNISENGSSRCSYPVLDTTFDKPMGVATTRMTQELPIELNQEIPICVKTGSSANQMTVMNITEDFRNAKCEAGIAVTLTVSD
;
A
#
# COMPACT_ATOMS: atom_id res chain seq x y z
N MET A 1 38.64 41.85 -24.85
CA MET A 1 38.51 40.99 -23.66
C MET A 1 37.19 41.19 -22.93
N LYS A 2 36.75 42.41 -22.58
CA LYS A 2 35.46 42.62 -21.82
C LYS A 2 34.20 42.07 -22.54
N LYS A 3 34.12 42.19 -23.90
CA LYS A 3 32.97 41.67 -24.69
C LYS A 3 32.90 40.13 -24.71
N ALA A 4 34.06 39.44 -24.73
CA ALA A 4 34.09 37.97 -24.70
C ALA A 4 33.64 37.39 -23.33
N ILE A 5 33.99 38.07 -22.24
CA ILE A 5 33.59 37.68 -20.90
C ILE A 5 32.05 37.84 -20.69
N SER A 6 31.47 38.93 -21.24
CA SER A 6 30.01 39.13 -21.17
C SER A 6 29.23 38.08 -21.93
N ILE A 7 29.73 37.64 -23.09
CA ILE A 7 29.06 36.57 -23.87
C ILE A 7 29.18 35.23 -23.15
N LEU A 8 30.32 34.93 -22.53
CA LEU A 8 30.53 33.69 -21.77
C LEU A 8 29.62 33.64 -20.56
N LEU A 9 29.41 34.76 -19.87
CA LEU A 9 28.49 34.85 -18.70
C LEU A 9 27.01 34.66 -19.13
N ALA A 10 26.63 35.25 -20.27
CA ALA A 10 25.26 35.09 -20.79
C ALA A 10 24.95 33.64 -21.24
N VAL A 11 25.91 32.93 -21.81
CA VAL A 11 25.76 31.53 -22.17
C VAL A 11 25.71 30.64 -20.95
N ALA A 12 26.49 30.92 -19.92
CA ALA A 12 26.48 30.18 -18.66
C ALA A 12 25.12 30.32 -17.90
N THR A 13 24.52 31.53 -17.92
CA THR A 13 23.20 31.76 -17.33
C THR A 13 22.07 31.09 -18.12
N LEU A 14 22.15 31.02 -19.45
CA LEU A 14 21.18 30.32 -20.29
C LEU A 14 21.24 28.78 -20.05
N LEU A 15 22.43 28.22 -19.89
CA LEU A 15 22.62 26.79 -19.60
C LEU A 15 22.11 26.40 -18.20
N SER A 16 22.20 27.31 -17.22
CA SER A 16 21.66 27.03 -15.85
C SER A 16 20.13 27.08 -15.80
N LEU A 17 19.46 27.80 -16.70
CA LEU A 17 18.00 27.81 -16.79
C LEU A 17 17.42 26.55 -17.43
N CYS A 18 18.18 25.88 -18.32
CA CYS A 18 17.76 24.60 -18.90
C CYS A 18 17.88 23.40 -17.94
N ALA A 19 18.66 23.52 -16.86
CA ALA A 19 18.82 22.45 -15.88
C ALA A 19 17.66 22.33 -14.88
N CYS A 20 16.73 23.29 -14.82
CA CYS A 20 15.62 23.30 -13.86
C CYS A 20 14.28 22.77 -14.37
N SER A 21 14.17 22.34 -15.62
CA SER A 21 12.95 21.64 -16.08
C SER A 21 13.15 20.12 -16.10
N ARG A 22 13.70 19.54 -15.01
CA ARG A 22 13.34 18.18 -14.67
C ARG A 22 11.85 18.23 -14.34
N ASN A 23 11.01 17.72 -15.23
CA ASN A 23 9.65 17.32 -14.88
C ASN A 23 9.75 16.62 -13.53
N LYS A 24 9.31 17.28 -12.46
CA LYS A 24 9.05 16.58 -11.20
C LYS A 24 7.90 15.64 -11.54
N ARG A 25 8.24 14.41 -11.93
CA ARG A 25 7.25 13.34 -11.88
C ARG A 25 6.68 13.41 -10.46
N SER A 26 5.39 13.55 -10.37
CA SER A 26 4.71 13.44 -9.08
C SER A 26 5.18 12.10 -8.50
N ALA A 27 5.74 12.12 -7.31
CA ALA A 27 6.14 10.87 -6.67
C ALA A 27 4.89 10.04 -6.48
N MET A 28 4.90 8.81 -6.98
CA MET A 28 3.83 7.87 -6.73
C MET A 28 3.89 7.45 -5.26
N THR A 29 2.77 7.53 -4.57
CA THR A 29 2.73 7.25 -3.13
C THR A 29 1.45 6.53 -2.71
N ILE A 30 1.54 5.82 -1.59
CA ILE A 30 0.42 5.30 -0.82
C ILE A 30 0.57 5.74 0.63
N LYS A 31 -0.52 6.19 1.23
CA LYS A 31 -0.52 6.65 2.63
C LYS A 31 -1.84 6.33 3.32
N PRO A 32 -1.87 6.23 4.65
CA PRO A 32 -3.13 6.19 5.39
C PRO A 32 -3.99 7.40 5.04
N SER A 33 -5.29 7.17 4.84
CA SER A 33 -6.23 8.26 4.57
C SER A 33 -6.47 9.08 5.83
N GLU A 34 -6.55 10.39 5.66
CA GLU A 34 -6.93 11.32 6.71
C GLU A 34 -8.43 11.62 6.61
N PHE A 35 -9.12 11.65 7.73
CA PHE A 35 -10.53 11.96 7.83
C PHE A 35 -10.78 13.14 8.77
N SER A 36 -11.94 13.79 8.63
CA SER A 36 -12.39 14.75 9.63
C SER A 36 -12.59 14.04 10.98
N LYS A 37 -12.53 14.81 12.07
CA LYS A 37 -12.71 14.25 13.41
C LYS A 37 -14.01 13.48 13.54
N GLU A 38 -15.10 14.03 13.00
CA GLU A 38 -16.43 13.44 13.04
C GLU A 38 -16.48 12.11 12.28
N THR A 39 -15.81 12.04 11.12
CA THR A 39 -15.71 10.80 10.35
C THR A 39 -14.86 9.78 11.09
N GLN A 40 -13.76 10.19 11.70
CA GLN A 40 -12.89 9.30 12.47
C GLN A 40 -13.65 8.71 13.68
N GLU A 41 -14.43 9.52 14.41
CA GLU A 41 -15.27 9.05 15.52
C GLU A 41 -16.26 7.96 15.08
N VAL A 42 -16.78 8.05 13.86
CA VAL A 42 -17.66 6.99 13.31
C VAL A 42 -16.85 5.74 12.94
N LEU A 43 -15.68 5.90 12.32
CA LEU A 43 -14.83 4.76 11.93
C LEU A 43 -14.31 4.00 13.15
N ASP A 44 -14.02 4.69 14.24
CA ASP A 44 -13.56 4.10 15.50
C ASP A 44 -14.59 3.13 16.15
N LEU A 45 -15.87 3.24 15.75
CA LEU A 45 -16.90 2.29 16.18
C LEU A 45 -16.77 0.90 15.52
N PHE A 46 -15.96 0.78 14.49
CA PHE A 46 -15.74 -0.48 13.76
C PHE A 46 -14.48 -1.23 14.21
N ASP A 47 -13.97 -0.93 15.41
CA ASP A 47 -12.84 -1.60 16.06
C ASP A 47 -11.61 -1.80 15.16
N ASP A 48 -11.29 -0.77 14.36
CA ASP A 48 -10.13 -0.80 13.44
C ASP A 48 -10.11 -1.97 12.42
N GLU A 49 -11.21 -2.65 12.20
CA GLU A 49 -11.28 -3.75 11.21
C GLU A 49 -11.04 -3.26 9.78
N ILE A 50 -11.39 -2.00 9.51
CA ILE A 50 -11.24 -1.40 8.17
C ILE A 50 -10.18 -0.29 8.17
N GLN A 51 -9.32 -0.30 7.17
CA GLN A 51 -8.26 0.69 6.98
C GLN A 51 -8.35 1.28 5.59
N PHE A 52 -8.16 2.59 5.50
CA PHE A 52 -8.24 3.35 4.27
C PHE A 52 -6.87 3.91 3.88
N PHE A 53 -6.57 3.86 2.59
CA PHE A 53 -5.29 4.33 2.04
C PHE A 53 -5.55 5.18 0.80
N ASP A 54 -4.97 6.37 0.77
CA ASP A 54 -4.96 7.23 -0.41
C ASP A 54 -3.77 6.86 -1.29
N ILE A 55 -4.02 6.73 -2.59
CA ILE A 55 -3.04 6.33 -3.60
C ILE A 55 -2.89 7.47 -4.61
N SER A 56 -1.66 7.84 -4.90
CA SER A 56 -1.29 8.76 -5.96
C SER A 56 -0.40 8.02 -6.97
N LEU A 57 -0.85 7.93 -8.20
CA LEU A 57 -0.12 7.32 -9.30
C LEU A 57 0.14 8.35 -10.40
N ASP A 58 1.17 8.12 -11.21
CA ASP A 58 1.42 8.88 -12.41
C ASP A 58 0.98 8.11 -13.68
N GLU A 59 1.08 8.74 -14.83
CA GLU A 59 0.64 8.21 -16.13
C GLU A 59 1.46 7.02 -16.65
N THR A 60 2.58 6.70 -16.01
CA THR A 60 3.41 5.55 -16.41
C THR A 60 2.79 4.23 -15.98
N VAL A 61 1.96 4.24 -14.93
CA VAL A 61 1.25 3.05 -14.46
C VAL A 61 0.16 2.65 -15.43
N LYS A 62 0.17 1.42 -15.90
CA LYS A 62 -0.85 0.84 -16.79
C LYS A 62 -1.77 -0.16 -16.09
N SER A 63 -1.26 -0.82 -15.09
CA SER A 63 -2.01 -1.84 -14.36
C SER A 63 -1.66 -1.87 -12.87
N TYR A 64 -2.55 -2.48 -12.09
CA TYR A 64 -2.32 -2.74 -10.69
C TYR A 64 -2.72 -4.17 -10.33
N THR A 65 -2.14 -4.66 -9.26
CA THR A 65 -2.50 -5.93 -8.62
C THR A 65 -2.55 -5.71 -7.11
N ILE A 66 -3.63 -6.16 -6.47
CA ILE A 66 -3.72 -6.29 -5.02
C ILE A 66 -3.79 -7.78 -4.74
N SER A 67 -2.79 -8.30 -4.03
CA SER A 67 -2.69 -9.72 -3.69
C SER A 67 -3.02 -9.95 -2.22
N VAL A 68 -3.73 -11.04 -1.96
CA VAL A 68 -4.03 -11.52 -0.60
C VAL A 68 -3.21 -12.79 -0.37
N TRP A 69 -2.39 -12.75 0.65
CA TRP A 69 -1.49 -13.82 1.05
C TRP A 69 -1.98 -14.45 2.35
N VAL A 70 -1.85 -15.76 2.45
CA VAL A 70 -2.14 -16.50 3.67
C VAL A 70 -0.93 -17.32 4.09
N TYR A 71 -0.70 -17.40 5.40
CA TYR A 71 0.30 -18.28 5.99
C TYR A 71 -0.38 -19.60 6.37
N ARG A 72 0.07 -20.67 5.72
CA ARG A 72 -0.37 -22.05 5.99
C ARG A 72 0.78 -23.02 5.73
N ASP A 73 0.81 -24.12 6.44
CA ASP A 73 1.81 -25.20 6.28
C ASP A 73 3.26 -24.69 6.35
N GLY A 74 3.50 -23.65 7.16
CA GLY A 74 4.84 -23.09 7.35
C GLY A 74 5.31 -22.11 6.28
N THR A 75 4.44 -21.73 5.33
CA THR A 75 4.79 -20.82 4.23
C THR A 75 3.69 -19.83 3.90
N TRP A 76 4.07 -18.70 3.29
CA TRP A 76 3.12 -17.73 2.72
C TRP A 76 2.74 -18.13 1.30
N ASN A 77 1.45 -18.18 1.03
CA ASN A 77 0.87 -18.53 -0.27
C ASN A 77 -0.05 -17.42 -0.74
N GLU A 78 0.01 -17.05 -2.01
CA GLU A 78 -0.97 -16.15 -2.62
C GLU A 78 -2.29 -16.89 -2.78
N ASP A 79 -3.33 -16.45 -2.06
CA ASP A 79 -4.65 -17.09 -2.00
C ASP A 79 -5.71 -16.32 -2.77
N GLY A 80 -5.49 -15.03 -2.99
CA GLY A 80 -6.37 -14.16 -3.74
C GLY A 80 -5.66 -13.06 -4.49
N LYS A 81 -6.26 -12.64 -5.59
CA LYS A 81 -5.71 -11.58 -6.43
C LYS A 81 -6.82 -10.75 -7.08
N THR A 82 -6.74 -9.43 -6.91
CA THR A 82 -7.53 -8.45 -7.66
C THR A 82 -6.59 -7.68 -8.56
N TYR A 83 -6.90 -7.59 -9.83
CA TYR A 83 -6.06 -6.86 -10.80
C TYR A 83 -6.93 -6.07 -11.77
N GLY A 84 -6.35 -5.01 -12.32
CA GLY A 84 -7.03 -4.17 -13.30
C GLY A 84 -6.11 -3.16 -13.96
N LYS A 85 -6.69 -2.40 -14.89
CA LYS A 85 -6.00 -1.25 -15.48
C LYS A 85 -5.92 -0.12 -14.46
N SER A 86 -4.90 0.73 -14.56
CA SER A 86 -4.68 1.83 -13.63
C SER A 86 -5.81 2.84 -13.56
N ASP A 87 -6.55 3.05 -14.65
CA ASP A 87 -7.71 3.93 -14.72
C ASP A 87 -8.93 3.40 -13.93
N LEU A 88 -8.92 2.10 -13.59
CA LEU A 88 -9.92 1.46 -12.74
C LEU A 88 -9.55 1.49 -11.25
N LEU A 89 -8.29 1.75 -10.91
CA LEU A 89 -7.88 1.95 -9.52
C LEU A 89 -8.30 3.35 -9.07
N GLY A 90 -9.15 3.42 -8.06
CA GLY A 90 -9.53 4.68 -7.45
C GLY A 90 -8.35 5.35 -6.75
N ASN A 91 -8.53 6.59 -6.36
CA ASN A 91 -7.57 7.34 -5.56
C ASN A 91 -7.53 6.90 -4.09
N ARG A 92 -8.42 5.96 -3.70
CA ARG A 92 -8.48 5.38 -2.35
C ARG A 92 -8.83 3.90 -2.42
N ILE A 93 -8.17 3.11 -1.59
CA ILE A 93 -8.56 1.74 -1.29
C ILE A 93 -8.88 1.60 0.18
N ALA A 94 -9.76 0.64 0.52
CA ALA A 94 -9.93 0.24 1.91
C ALA A 94 -9.79 -1.27 2.02
N ILE A 95 -9.19 -1.73 3.11
CA ILE A 95 -8.97 -3.13 3.40
C ILE A 95 -9.62 -3.43 4.74
N ARG A 96 -10.47 -4.44 4.75
CA ARG A 96 -11.07 -4.98 5.95
C ARG A 96 -10.59 -6.40 6.15
N LEU A 97 -9.87 -6.63 7.23
CA LEU A 97 -9.48 -7.98 7.65
C LEU A 97 -10.49 -8.47 8.68
N THR A 98 -11.11 -9.60 8.39
CA THR A 98 -12.01 -10.29 9.33
C THR A 98 -11.29 -11.45 10.02
N GLU A 99 -11.99 -12.24 10.79
CA GLU A 99 -11.43 -13.45 11.42
C GLU A 99 -11.06 -14.51 10.37
N THR A 100 -11.83 -14.61 9.30
CA THR A 100 -11.70 -15.67 8.29
C THR A 100 -11.42 -15.17 6.89
N GLY A 101 -11.43 -13.86 6.65
CA GLY A 101 -11.41 -13.33 5.29
C GLY A 101 -10.83 -11.93 5.16
N CYS A 102 -10.92 -11.44 3.94
CA CYS A 102 -10.49 -10.10 3.58
C CYS A 102 -11.47 -9.48 2.58
N ASP A 103 -11.83 -8.22 2.81
CA ASP A 103 -12.53 -7.39 1.84
C ASP A 103 -11.62 -6.28 1.34
N ILE A 104 -11.59 -6.07 0.04
CA ILE A 104 -10.85 -5.01 -0.61
C ILE A 104 -11.85 -4.10 -1.31
N TYR A 105 -11.88 -2.84 -0.95
CA TYR A 105 -12.70 -1.82 -1.56
C TYR A 105 -11.82 -0.91 -2.41
N ASN A 106 -12.24 -0.67 -3.63
CA ASN A 106 -11.66 0.32 -4.51
C ASN A 106 -12.64 1.48 -4.62
N ILE A 107 -12.21 2.69 -4.26
CA ILE A 107 -13.07 3.86 -4.09
C ILE A 107 -12.56 4.97 -5.01
N SER A 108 -13.43 5.50 -5.84
CA SER A 108 -13.18 6.60 -6.76
C SER A 108 -14.29 7.66 -6.66
N GLU A 109 -14.13 8.78 -7.33
CA GLU A 109 -15.15 9.82 -7.42
C GLU A 109 -16.46 9.32 -8.07
N ASN A 110 -16.36 8.32 -8.96
CA ASN A 110 -17.48 7.79 -9.72
C ASN A 110 -18.18 6.59 -9.05
N GLY A 111 -17.71 6.16 -7.90
CA GLY A 111 -18.27 5.03 -7.16
C GLY A 111 -17.25 4.14 -6.48
N SER A 112 -17.71 2.99 -6.01
CA SER A 112 -16.85 2.01 -5.35
C SER A 112 -17.14 0.61 -5.84
N SER A 113 -16.11 -0.25 -5.81
CA SER A 113 -16.24 -1.68 -6.00
C SER A 113 -15.68 -2.43 -4.80
N ARG A 114 -16.13 -3.66 -4.58
CA ARG A 114 -15.68 -4.55 -3.51
C ARG A 114 -15.31 -5.90 -4.07
N CYS A 115 -14.14 -6.38 -3.73
CA CYS A 115 -13.73 -7.77 -3.90
C CYS A 115 -13.68 -8.43 -2.52
N SER A 116 -14.36 -9.56 -2.35
CA SER A 116 -14.43 -10.27 -1.08
C SER A 116 -13.78 -11.63 -1.19
N TYR A 117 -12.94 -11.94 -0.23
CA TYR A 117 -12.35 -13.25 0.03
C TYR A 117 -12.89 -13.73 1.38
N PRO A 118 -14.10 -14.33 1.42
CA PRO A 118 -14.86 -14.53 2.66
C PRO A 118 -14.27 -15.64 3.55
N VAL A 119 -13.56 -16.59 2.95
CA VAL A 119 -12.89 -17.68 3.65
C VAL A 119 -11.50 -17.84 3.07
N LEU A 120 -10.50 -17.49 3.85
CA LEU A 120 -9.10 -17.75 3.56
C LEU A 120 -8.69 -19.02 4.30
N ASP A 121 -7.79 -19.78 3.69
CA ASP A 121 -7.29 -21.02 4.29
C ASP A 121 -6.27 -20.74 5.40
N THR A 122 -6.70 -19.92 6.35
CA THR A 122 -5.99 -19.61 7.60
C THR A 122 -7.03 -19.27 8.67
N THR A 123 -6.78 -19.65 9.90
CA THR A 123 -7.72 -19.44 10.99
C THR A 123 -7.05 -18.81 12.20
N PHE A 124 -7.73 -17.82 12.78
CA PHE A 124 -7.37 -17.18 14.05
C PHE A 124 -8.30 -17.64 15.18
N ASP A 125 -9.02 -18.75 14.97
CA ASP A 125 -10.04 -19.32 15.88
C ASP A 125 -9.48 -20.06 17.10
N LYS A 126 -8.18 -20.35 17.10
CA LYS A 126 -7.49 -20.93 18.26
C LYS A 126 -7.15 -19.85 19.27
N PRO A 127 -7.04 -20.19 20.57
CA PRO A 127 -6.47 -19.27 21.55
C PRO A 127 -5.04 -18.90 21.16
N MET A 128 -4.87 -17.75 20.52
CA MET A 128 -3.56 -17.24 20.10
C MET A 128 -3.49 -15.73 20.26
N GLY A 129 -2.29 -15.23 20.48
CA GLY A 129 -2.03 -13.81 20.36
C GLY A 129 -2.12 -13.41 18.89
N VAL A 130 -2.71 -12.25 18.62
CA VAL A 130 -2.82 -11.68 17.27
C VAL A 130 -2.13 -10.33 17.23
N ALA A 131 -1.29 -10.11 16.23
CA ALA A 131 -0.68 -8.82 15.93
C ALA A 131 -1.10 -8.36 14.54
N THR A 132 -1.44 -7.08 14.41
CA THR A 132 -1.71 -6.45 13.12
C THR A 132 -0.69 -5.34 12.90
N THR A 133 0.07 -5.46 11.82
CA THR A 133 1.00 -4.44 11.34
C THR A 133 0.33 -3.68 10.20
N ARG A 134 0.36 -2.36 10.28
CA ARG A 134 -0.31 -1.46 9.35
C ARG A 134 0.66 -0.40 8.85
N MET A 135 0.39 0.09 7.67
CA MET A 135 1.03 1.30 7.19
C MET A 135 0.57 2.50 8.03
N THR A 136 1.50 3.24 8.62
CA THR A 136 1.23 4.42 9.46
C THR A 136 1.81 5.71 8.89
N GLN A 137 2.53 5.63 7.77
CA GLN A 137 3.17 6.76 7.11
C GLN A 137 3.11 6.59 5.59
N GLU A 138 3.34 7.68 4.87
CA GLU A 138 3.44 7.65 3.41
C GLU A 138 4.64 6.81 2.95
N LEU A 139 4.42 5.94 1.97
CA LEU A 139 5.45 5.14 1.32
C LEU A 139 5.50 5.45 -0.17
N PRO A 140 6.70 5.50 -0.77
CA PRO A 140 6.83 5.60 -2.22
C PRO A 140 6.33 4.31 -2.88
N ILE A 141 5.73 4.47 -4.06
CA ILE A 141 5.37 3.37 -4.96
C ILE A 141 6.39 3.33 -6.08
N GLU A 142 7.01 2.19 -6.31
CA GLU A 142 7.89 1.93 -7.44
C GLU A 142 7.25 0.91 -8.37
N LEU A 143 7.47 1.06 -9.69
CA LEU A 143 6.95 0.13 -10.69
C LEU A 143 7.49 -1.28 -10.46
N ASN A 144 6.60 -2.26 -10.56
CA ASN A 144 6.91 -3.69 -10.43
C ASN A 144 7.47 -4.09 -9.04
N GLN A 145 7.32 -3.24 -8.04
CA GLN A 145 7.68 -3.54 -6.66
C GLN A 145 6.43 -3.79 -5.82
N GLU A 146 6.45 -4.90 -5.10
CA GLU A 146 5.37 -5.24 -4.16
C GLU A 146 5.51 -4.45 -2.86
N ILE A 147 4.41 -3.85 -2.41
CA ILE A 147 4.33 -3.06 -1.18
C ILE A 147 3.32 -3.72 -0.24
N PRO A 148 3.73 -4.20 0.94
CA PRO A 148 2.80 -4.65 1.95
C PRO A 148 1.98 -3.45 2.49
N ILE A 149 0.66 -3.62 2.59
CA ILE A 149 -0.25 -2.59 3.09
C ILE A 149 -0.67 -2.91 4.52
N CYS A 150 -1.04 -4.16 4.77
CA CYS A 150 -1.34 -4.65 6.10
C CYS A 150 -0.96 -6.12 6.23
N VAL A 151 -0.58 -6.51 7.44
CA VAL A 151 -0.20 -7.88 7.78
C VAL A 151 -0.80 -8.22 9.14
N LYS A 152 -1.56 -9.29 9.22
CA LYS A 152 -2.10 -9.85 10.46
C LYS A 152 -1.45 -11.20 10.69
N THR A 153 -0.88 -11.41 11.87
CA THR A 153 -0.25 -12.67 12.26
C THR A 153 -0.79 -13.17 13.58
N GLY A 154 -0.86 -14.47 13.71
CA GLY A 154 -1.27 -15.16 14.94
C GLY A 154 -0.25 -16.19 15.39
N SER A 155 -0.06 -16.31 16.71
CA SER A 155 0.80 -17.33 17.31
C SER A 155 0.25 -17.76 18.67
N SER A 156 0.32 -19.05 18.95
CA SER A 156 0.04 -19.62 20.28
C SER A 156 1.23 -19.51 21.23
N ALA A 157 2.40 -19.08 20.72
CA ALA A 157 3.58 -18.83 21.53
C ALA A 157 3.38 -17.64 22.48
N ASN A 158 4.01 -17.69 23.65
CA ASN A 158 3.96 -16.58 24.63
C ASN A 158 4.70 -15.32 24.16
N GLN A 159 5.33 -15.33 22.98
CA GLN A 159 6.05 -14.21 22.40
C GLN A 159 5.57 -14.01 20.97
N MET A 160 5.25 -12.77 20.62
CA MET A 160 4.92 -12.36 19.26
C MET A 160 5.97 -11.40 18.74
N THR A 161 6.33 -11.57 17.48
CA THR A 161 7.19 -10.62 16.80
C THR A 161 6.29 -9.62 16.06
N VAL A 162 6.40 -8.35 16.44
CA VAL A 162 5.82 -7.25 15.66
C VAL A 162 6.84 -6.86 14.60
N MET A 163 6.43 -6.82 13.35
CA MET A 163 7.28 -6.45 12.22
C MET A 163 7.03 -5.00 11.79
N ASN A 164 7.96 -4.41 11.07
CA ASN A 164 7.72 -3.17 10.36
C ASN A 164 7.03 -3.48 9.03
N ILE A 165 6.07 -2.64 8.59
CA ILE A 165 5.35 -2.85 7.32
C ILE A 165 6.27 -2.80 6.08
N THR A 166 7.43 -2.17 6.19
CA THR A 166 8.43 -2.11 5.12
C THR A 166 9.33 -3.35 5.05
N GLU A 167 9.22 -4.26 6.01
CA GLU A 167 9.95 -5.53 6.01
C GLU A 167 9.19 -6.58 5.18
N ASP A 168 9.90 -7.55 4.63
CA ASP A 168 9.27 -8.66 3.95
C ASP A 168 8.48 -9.51 4.97
N PHE A 169 7.16 -9.43 4.88
CA PHE A 169 6.24 -10.16 5.77
C PHE A 169 6.44 -11.68 5.71
N ARG A 170 7.05 -12.19 4.64
CA ARG A 170 7.34 -13.63 4.50
C ARG A 170 8.35 -14.15 5.51
N ASN A 171 9.10 -13.23 6.13
CA ASN A 171 10.02 -13.55 7.22
C ASN A 171 9.32 -13.63 8.59
N ALA A 172 8.03 -13.26 8.68
CA ALA A 172 7.28 -13.32 9.94
C ALA A 172 7.11 -14.77 10.40
N LYS A 173 7.50 -15.03 11.65
CA LYS A 173 7.25 -16.33 12.30
C LYS A 173 5.86 -16.30 12.92
N CYS A 174 4.93 -17.05 12.35
CA CYS A 174 3.55 -17.14 12.82
C CYS A 174 3.01 -18.56 12.60
N GLU A 175 1.82 -18.83 13.13
CA GLU A 175 1.06 -20.07 12.89
C GLU A 175 -0.12 -19.82 11.95
N ALA A 176 -0.63 -18.59 11.96
CA ALA A 176 -1.64 -18.10 11.04
C ALA A 176 -1.24 -16.70 10.56
N GLY A 177 -1.59 -16.34 9.33
CA GLY A 177 -1.28 -15.01 8.82
C GLY A 177 -2.09 -14.65 7.58
N ILE A 178 -2.41 -13.36 7.48
CA ILE A 178 -2.97 -12.73 6.29
C ILE A 178 -2.13 -11.49 5.99
N ALA A 179 -1.72 -11.34 4.74
CA ALA A 179 -1.09 -10.10 4.26
C ALA A 179 -1.79 -9.60 3.00
N VAL A 180 -1.89 -8.29 2.85
CA VAL A 180 -2.39 -7.65 1.63
C VAL A 180 -1.29 -6.75 1.08
N THR A 181 -1.02 -6.91 -0.22
CA THR A 181 0.03 -6.18 -0.92
C THR A 181 -0.51 -5.48 -2.16
N LEU A 182 0.14 -4.38 -2.56
CA LEU A 182 -0.10 -3.67 -3.81
C LEU A 182 1.14 -3.76 -4.69
N THR A 183 0.95 -4.02 -5.96
CA THR A 183 1.95 -3.87 -7.02
C THR A 183 1.35 -3.05 -8.15
N VAL A 184 2.08 -2.08 -8.68
CA VAL A 184 1.70 -1.34 -9.88
C VAL A 184 2.71 -1.62 -10.99
N SER A 185 2.25 -1.66 -12.24
CA SER A 185 3.09 -2.01 -13.39
C SER A 185 2.84 -1.09 -14.59
N ASP A 186 3.87 -0.94 -15.42
CA ASP A 186 3.88 -0.21 -16.70
C ASP A 186 3.38 -1.06 -17.88
#